data_18e20362cd462bdaf03b9d41d613af43
#
_entry.id   18e20362cd462bdaf03b9d41d613af43
#
_cell.length_a   1.000
_cell.length_b   1.000
_cell.length_c   1.000
_cell.angle_alpha   90.00
_cell.angle_beta   90.00
_cell.angle_gamma   90.00
#
_symmetry.space_group_name_H-M   'P 1'
#
loop_
_entity.id
_entity.type
_entity.pdbx_description
1 polymer ?
#
loop_
_entity_poly.entity_id
_entity_poly.type
_entity_poly.pdbx_seq_one_letter_code
_entity_poly.pdbx_strand_id
1 'polypeptide(L)'
;MFALVESGSITQFPKGNLGITLNNVQYPPTIYTLWSESERNAIGVYTVEIDYDNKKDEEWYSNTDITYSFGSGKVTGTYGTARAKAIADTLWTSQDKTDGKIPDGEDVGDVAIKGLKTVKKNSINNQCEGILKNSDWRVVKATETGDAMDSGWKTYRASVRTKCNSMQTQIDNASDVDALAALFIYTKQGDGSITRPLGEFPEKE
;
A
#
# COMPACT_ATOMS: atom_id res chain seq x y z
N MET A 1 -13.54 19.80 -3.36
CA MET A 1 -14.01 19.69 -4.76
C MET A 1 -15.46 20.09 -4.83
N PHE A 2 -15.92 20.65 -5.97
CA PHE A 2 -17.31 21.07 -6.17
C PHE A 2 -17.91 20.32 -7.35
N ALA A 3 -19.22 20.17 -7.35
CA ALA A 3 -19.99 19.62 -8.46
C ALA A 3 -21.16 20.55 -8.79
N LEU A 4 -21.44 20.72 -10.07
CA LEU A 4 -22.66 21.36 -10.56
C LEU A 4 -23.73 20.29 -10.76
N VAL A 5 -24.90 20.53 -10.19
CA VAL A 5 -26.07 19.66 -10.31
C VAL A 5 -27.17 20.43 -11.01
N GLU A 6 -27.61 19.89 -12.12
CA GLU A 6 -28.73 20.44 -12.91
C GLU A 6 -29.78 19.35 -13.12
N SER A 7 -31.00 19.66 -12.86
CA SER A 7 -32.14 18.70 -12.99
C SER A 7 -31.91 17.37 -12.24
N GLY A 8 -31.21 17.42 -11.07
CA GLY A 8 -30.97 16.25 -10.25
C GLY A 8 -29.77 15.38 -10.71
N SER A 9 -29.02 15.83 -11.70
CA SER A 9 -27.85 15.11 -12.23
C SER A 9 -26.60 15.96 -12.14
N ILE A 10 -25.46 15.33 -11.86
CA ILE A 10 -24.15 16.00 -11.88
C ILE A 10 -23.76 16.23 -13.34
N THR A 11 -23.60 17.50 -13.73
CA THR A 11 -23.26 17.87 -15.11
C THR A 11 -21.80 18.30 -15.28
N GLN A 12 -21.17 18.80 -14.20
CA GLN A 12 -19.81 19.31 -14.26
C GLN A 12 -19.14 19.27 -12.89
N PHE A 13 -17.82 19.17 -12.90
CA PHE A 13 -16.96 19.42 -11.72
C PHE A 13 -16.17 20.73 -11.93
N PRO A 14 -16.70 21.86 -11.43
CA PRO A 14 -16.05 23.15 -11.63
C PRO A 14 -14.73 23.23 -10.87
N LYS A 15 -13.74 23.89 -11.49
CA LYS A 15 -12.46 24.17 -10.84
C LYS A 15 -12.65 25.34 -9.88
N GLY A 16 -12.37 25.13 -8.60
CA GLY A 16 -12.59 26.14 -7.54
C GLY A 16 -11.77 27.43 -7.65
N ASN A 17 -10.87 27.52 -8.62
CA ASN A 17 -10.07 28.71 -8.91
C ASN A 17 -10.54 29.48 -10.17
N LEU A 18 -11.60 29.02 -10.83
CA LEU A 18 -12.18 29.66 -12.00
C LEU A 18 -13.64 30.01 -11.72
N GLY A 19 -14.11 31.11 -12.30
CA GLY A 19 -15.53 31.44 -12.28
C GLY A 19 -16.35 30.42 -13.06
N ILE A 20 -17.67 30.43 -12.85
CA ILE A 20 -18.61 29.57 -13.56
C ILE A 20 -19.73 30.41 -14.14
N THR A 21 -20.19 30.05 -15.33
CA THR A 21 -21.37 30.69 -15.96
C THR A 21 -22.55 29.73 -15.90
N LEU A 22 -23.62 30.15 -15.24
CA LEU A 22 -24.86 29.38 -15.08
C LEU A 22 -26.06 30.22 -15.55
N ASN A 23 -26.86 29.71 -16.45
CA ASN A 23 -28.05 30.41 -17.00
C ASN A 23 -27.71 31.84 -17.47
N ASN A 24 -26.61 32.01 -18.18
CA ASN A 24 -26.08 33.32 -18.67
C ASN A 24 -25.65 34.29 -17.55
N VAL A 25 -25.59 33.88 -16.29
CA VAL A 25 -25.02 34.64 -15.16
C VAL A 25 -23.60 34.17 -14.88
N GLN A 26 -22.67 35.11 -14.90
CA GLN A 26 -21.27 34.82 -14.59
C GLN A 26 -21.01 34.97 -13.09
N TYR A 27 -20.56 33.92 -12.45
CA TYR A 27 -20.19 33.91 -11.04
C TYR A 27 -18.63 33.89 -10.90
N PRO A 28 -18.07 34.74 -10.02
CA PRO A 28 -16.64 34.79 -9.82
C PRO A 28 -16.13 33.58 -9.01
N PRO A 29 -14.82 33.28 -9.02
CA PRO A 29 -14.25 32.18 -8.23
C PRO A 29 -14.50 32.30 -6.72
N THR A 30 -14.76 33.51 -6.22
CA THR A 30 -15.02 33.77 -4.80
C THR A 30 -16.27 33.07 -4.25
N ILE A 31 -17.18 32.58 -5.11
CA ILE A 31 -18.32 31.75 -4.66
C ILE A 31 -17.84 30.49 -3.92
N TYR A 32 -16.71 29.93 -4.29
CA TYR A 32 -16.19 28.70 -3.70
C TYR A 32 -15.54 28.90 -2.31
N THR A 33 -15.20 30.15 -1.98
CA THR A 33 -14.48 30.48 -0.74
C THR A 33 -15.27 31.37 0.21
N LEU A 34 -16.08 32.29 -0.32
CA LEU A 34 -16.79 33.28 0.49
C LEU A 34 -18.28 32.94 0.70
N TRP A 35 -18.91 32.22 -0.23
CA TRP A 35 -20.31 31.86 -0.08
C TRP A 35 -20.48 30.70 0.90
N SER A 36 -21.58 30.76 1.64
CA SER A 36 -22.04 29.63 2.45
C SER A 36 -22.44 28.45 1.55
N GLU A 37 -22.51 27.27 2.12
CA GLU A 37 -22.97 26.08 1.41
C GLU A 37 -24.40 26.27 0.86
N SER A 38 -25.29 26.86 1.66
CA SER A 38 -26.66 27.13 1.24
C SER A 38 -26.74 28.04 0.01
N GLU A 39 -25.91 29.09 -0.04
CA GLU A 39 -25.88 30.01 -1.20
C GLU A 39 -25.36 29.31 -2.45
N ARG A 40 -24.34 28.47 -2.32
CA ARG A 40 -23.84 27.67 -3.44
C ARG A 40 -24.85 26.63 -3.92
N ASN A 41 -25.49 25.93 -2.98
CA ASN A 41 -26.48 24.91 -3.31
C ASN A 41 -27.71 25.55 -4.03
N ALA A 42 -28.06 26.80 -3.69
CA ALA A 42 -29.15 27.52 -4.33
C ALA A 42 -28.91 27.75 -5.83
N ILE A 43 -27.67 27.80 -6.28
CA ILE A 43 -27.30 27.91 -7.70
C ILE A 43 -26.88 26.58 -8.31
N GLY A 44 -27.09 25.45 -7.59
CA GLY A 44 -26.74 24.10 -8.07
C GLY A 44 -25.29 23.70 -7.86
N VAL A 45 -24.48 24.48 -7.16
CA VAL A 45 -23.07 24.17 -6.87
C VAL A 45 -22.93 23.55 -5.49
N TYR A 46 -22.61 22.27 -5.45
CA TYR A 46 -22.51 21.47 -4.22
C TYR A 46 -21.05 21.16 -3.87
N THR A 47 -20.77 21.12 -2.57
CA THR A 47 -19.51 20.51 -2.08
C THR A 47 -19.60 19.01 -2.24
N VAL A 48 -18.53 18.38 -2.77
CA VAL A 48 -18.45 16.94 -2.89
C VAL A 48 -17.90 16.37 -1.58
N GLU A 49 -18.67 15.52 -0.93
CA GLU A 49 -18.26 14.72 0.22
C GLU A 49 -17.71 13.38 -0.29
N ILE A 50 -16.53 12.96 0.19
CA ILE A 50 -15.97 11.67 -0.18
C ILE A 50 -16.24 10.67 0.96
N ASP A 51 -16.90 9.59 0.61
CA ASP A 51 -17.09 8.42 1.46
C ASP A 51 -15.89 7.48 1.28
N TYR A 52 -15.18 7.23 2.37
CA TYR A 52 -13.99 6.40 2.44
C TYR A 52 -14.25 4.99 2.98
N ASP A 53 -15.48 4.61 3.28
CA ASP A 53 -15.81 3.34 3.93
C ASP A 53 -15.29 2.12 3.17
N ASN A 54 -15.29 2.18 1.83
CA ASN A 54 -14.78 1.12 0.97
C ASN A 54 -13.29 1.28 0.60
N LYS A 55 -12.67 2.41 0.97
CA LYS A 55 -11.25 2.61 0.68
C LYS A 55 -10.41 1.72 1.59
N LYS A 56 -9.54 0.91 0.99
CA LYS A 56 -8.57 0.07 1.69
C LYS A 56 -7.16 0.58 1.49
N ASP A 57 -6.24 0.12 2.34
CA ASP A 57 -4.82 0.44 2.27
C ASP A 57 -4.24 0.00 0.90
N GLU A 58 -3.62 0.96 0.21
CA GLU A 58 -3.06 0.77 -1.12
C GLU A 58 -1.80 -0.10 -1.14
N GLU A 59 -1.21 -0.38 0.00
CA GLU A 59 -0.15 -1.38 0.10
C GLU A 59 -0.67 -2.78 -0.27
N TRP A 60 -1.90 -3.10 0.16
CA TRP A 60 -2.50 -4.43 0.09
C TRP A 60 -3.59 -4.57 -0.96
N TYR A 61 -4.24 -3.47 -1.32
CA TYR A 61 -5.40 -3.44 -2.19
C TYR A 61 -5.25 -2.44 -3.33
N SER A 62 -5.94 -2.69 -4.40
CA SER A 62 -6.19 -1.72 -5.47
C SER A 62 -7.59 -1.15 -5.27
N ASN A 63 -7.68 0.14 -4.95
CA ASN A 63 -8.95 0.83 -4.84
C ASN A 63 -9.51 1.12 -6.25
N THR A 64 -10.84 1.17 -6.34
CA THR A 64 -11.52 1.58 -7.57
C THR A 64 -11.49 3.10 -7.74
N ASP A 65 -11.83 3.57 -8.93
CA ASP A 65 -12.14 4.98 -9.14
C ASP A 65 -13.39 5.38 -8.33
N ILE A 66 -13.46 6.67 -7.96
CA ILE A 66 -14.59 7.22 -7.24
C ILE A 66 -15.74 7.41 -8.22
N THR A 67 -16.90 6.89 -7.86
CA THR A 67 -18.17 7.21 -8.53
C THR A 67 -18.90 8.29 -7.77
N TYR A 68 -19.51 9.23 -8.50
CA TYR A 68 -20.19 10.37 -7.91
C TYR A 68 -21.69 10.27 -8.12
N SER A 69 -22.45 10.60 -7.10
CA SER A 69 -23.91 10.62 -7.14
C SER A 69 -24.46 11.84 -6.42
N PHE A 70 -25.63 12.34 -6.88
CA PHE A 70 -26.40 13.33 -6.18
C PHE A 70 -27.66 12.69 -5.60
N GLY A 71 -27.89 12.89 -4.32
CA GLY A 71 -29.06 12.39 -3.62
C GLY A 71 -29.26 13.09 -2.27
N SER A 72 -30.51 13.26 -1.85
CA SER A 72 -30.83 13.89 -0.56
C SER A 72 -30.19 15.28 -0.37
N GLY A 73 -30.03 16.05 -1.46
CA GLY A 73 -29.43 17.38 -1.41
C GLY A 73 -27.92 17.42 -1.22
N LYS A 74 -27.23 16.32 -1.48
CA LYS A 74 -25.76 16.18 -1.33
C LYS A 74 -25.15 15.51 -2.56
N VAL A 75 -23.90 15.85 -2.84
CA VAL A 75 -23.05 15.12 -3.80
C VAL A 75 -22.06 14.27 -3.03
N THR A 76 -22.15 12.97 -3.22
CA THR A 76 -21.24 12.00 -2.57
C THR A 76 -20.39 11.29 -3.61
N GLY A 77 -19.08 11.24 -3.37
CA GLY A 77 -18.14 10.42 -4.12
C GLY A 77 -17.82 9.17 -3.31
N THR A 78 -18.04 7.98 -3.87
CA THR A 78 -17.90 6.70 -3.17
C THR A 78 -16.91 5.80 -3.90
N TYR A 79 -15.98 5.19 -3.17
CA TYR A 79 -15.15 4.12 -3.69
C TYR A 79 -15.99 2.85 -3.86
N GLY A 80 -15.79 2.13 -4.96
CA GLY A 80 -16.33 0.77 -5.10
C GLY A 80 -15.52 -0.22 -4.27
N THR A 81 -15.85 -1.50 -4.40
CA THR A 81 -15.16 -2.59 -3.68
C THR A 81 -13.69 -2.66 -4.11
N ALA A 82 -12.78 -2.50 -3.16
CA ALA A 82 -11.35 -2.64 -3.40
C ALA A 82 -10.99 -4.09 -3.75
N ARG A 83 -10.01 -4.28 -4.64
CA ARG A 83 -9.52 -5.59 -5.06
C ARG A 83 -8.24 -5.92 -4.31
N ALA A 84 -8.18 -7.10 -3.69
CA ALA A 84 -6.95 -7.61 -3.10
C ALA A 84 -5.87 -7.78 -4.17
N LYS A 85 -4.64 -7.35 -3.88
CA LYS A 85 -3.48 -7.62 -4.73
C LYS A 85 -3.10 -9.10 -4.65
N ALA A 86 -2.50 -9.64 -5.71
CA ALA A 86 -2.05 -11.02 -5.73
C ALA A 86 -1.01 -11.29 -4.64
N ILE A 87 -1.24 -12.29 -3.77
CA ILE A 87 -0.28 -12.71 -2.75
C ILE A 87 0.80 -13.63 -3.31
N ALA A 88 0.45 -14.46 -4.32
CA ALA A 88 1.38 -15.33 -5.02
C ALA A 88 1.95 -14.63 -6.26
N ASP A 89 3.13 -15.07 -6.68
CA ASP A 89 3.73 -14.62 -7.93
C ASP A 89 2.88 -15.05 -9.12
N THR A 90 2.86 -14.20 -10.14
CA THR A 90 2.34 -14.57 -11.47
C THR A 90 3.53 -15.01 -12.32
N LEU A 91 3.42 -16.19 -12.90
CA LEU A 91 4.47 -16.76 -13.73
C LEU A 91 4.16 -16.57 -15.21
N TRP A 92 5.22 -16.49 -16.04
CA TRP A 92 5.07 -16.52 -17.49
C TRP A 92 4.46 -17.84 -17.94
N THR A 93 3.49 -17.74 -18.81
CA THR A 93 2.77 -18.90 -19.35
C THR A 93 3.24 -19.25 -20.78
N SER A 94 2.89 -20.45 -21.25
CA SER A 94 3.13 -20.85 -22.66
C SER A 94 2.39 -19.93 -23.64
N GLN A 95 1.25 -19.35 -23.23
CA GLN A 95 0.53 -18.39 -24.06
C GLN A 95 1.30 -17.08 -24.17
N ASP A 96 1.90 -16.58 -23.07
CA ASP A 96 2.72 -15.37 -23.08
C ASP A 96 3.95 -15.53 -23.99
N LYS A 97 4.55 -16.74 -24.04
CA LYS A 97 5.62 -17.08 -24.99
C LYS A 97 5.15 -17.01 -26.43
N THR A 98 3.97 -17.56 -26.72
CA THR A 98 3.36 -17.53 -28.05
C THR A 98 3.03 -16.11 -28.47
N ASP A 99 2.57 -15.27 -27.53
CA ASP A 99 2.22 -13.87 -27.76
C ASP A 99 3.45 -12.94 -27.83
N GLY A 100 4.66 -13.47 -27.62
CA GLY A 100 5.90 -12.68 -27.64
C GLY A 100 6.02 -11.68 -26.47
N LYS A 101 5.40 -11.97 -25.32
CA LYS A 101 5.38 -11.10 -24.13
C LYS A 101 6.54 -11.33 -23.18
N ILE A 102 7.21 -12.51 -23.29
CA ILE A 102 8.32 -12.86 -22.38
C ILE A 102 9.56 -12.09 -22.80
N PRO A 103 10.21 -11.33 -21.90
CA PRO A 103 11.44 -10.61 -22.19
C PRO A 103 12.60 -11.55 -22.53
N ASP A 104 13.61 -11.03 -23.23
CA ASP A 104 14.85 -11.75 -23.51
C ASP A 104 15.53 -12.15 -22.17
N GLY A 105 15.87 -13.44 -22.05
CA GLY A 105 16.52 -13.99 -20.87
C GLY A 105 15.58 -14.57 -19.83
N GLU A 106 14.28 -14.47 -20.02
CA GLU A 106 13.26 -15.12 -19.20
C GLU A 106 12.55 -16.24 -19.98
N ASP A 107 11.94 -17.20 -19.30
CA ASP A 107 11.22 -18.30 -19.93
C ASP A 107 9.87 -18.60 -19.22
N VAL A 108 9.11 -19.51 -19.79
CA VAL A 108 7.86 -20.02 -19.19
C VAL A 108 8.16 -20.61 -17.80
N GLY A 109 7.40 -20.16 -16.80
CA GLY A 109 7.59 -20.56 -15.40
C GLY A 109 8.43 -19.58 -14.58
N ASP A 110 9.12 -18.63 -15.20
CA ASP A 110 9.78 -17.53 -14.49
C ASP A 110 8.74 -16.53 -13.97
N VAL A 111 9.15 -15.73 -12.98
CA VAL A 111 8.25 -14.77 -12.31
C VAL A 111 8.04 -13.54 -13.19
N ALA A 112 6.87 -13.45 -13.79
CA ALA A 112 6.42 -12.29 -14.55
C ALA A 112 6.10 -11.08 -13.65
N ILE A 113 5.35 -11.33 -12.56
CA ILE A 113 4.97 -10.30 -11.59
C ILE A 113 5.13 -10.88 -10.18
N LYS A 114 5.92 -10.22 -9.35
CA LYS A 114 6.09 -10.62 -7.95
C LYS A 114 4.81 -10.37 -7.16
N GLY A 115 4.31 -11.39 -6.49
CA GLY A 115 3.22 -11.28 -5.54
C GLY A 115 3.67 -10.66 -4.21
N LEU A 116 2.69 -10.31 -3.38
CA LEU A 116 2.94 -9.66 -2.10
C LEU A 116 3.86 -10.48 -1.18
N LYS A 117 3.72 -11.82 -1.17
CA LYS A 117 4.61 -12.69 -0.35
C LYS A 117 6.06 -12.54 -0.75
N THR A 118 6.36 -12.60 -2.03
CA THR A 118 7.73 -12.42 -2.54
C THR A 118 8.27 -11.03 -2.25
N VAL A 119 7.47 -9.99 -2.45
CA VAL A 119 7.85 -8.60 -2.13
C VAL A 119 8.17 -8.44 -0.64
N LYS A 120 7.32 -8.99 0.25
CA LYS A 120 7.51 -8.89 1.71
C LYS A 120 8.70 -9.73 2.18
N LYS A 121 8.90 -10.95 1.66
CA LYS A 121 10.09 -11.76 1.97
C LYS A 121 11.37 -11.07 1.54
N ASN A 122 11.40 -10.45 0.37
CA ASN A 122 12.56 -9.68 -0.09
C ASN A 122 12.87 -8.51 0.85
N SER A 123 11.84 -7.80 1.34
CA SER A 123 12.02 -6.74 2.34
C SER A 123 12.64 -7.27 3.64
N ILE A 124 12.16 -8.42 4.15
CA ILE A 124 12.73 -9.06 5.34
C ILE A 124 14.18 -9.51 5.11
N ASN A 125 14.48 -10.07 3.93
CA ASN A 125 15.84 -10.46 3.56
C ASN A 125 16.79 -9.25 3.54
N ASN A 126 16.37 -8.14 2.94
CA ASN A 126 17.18 -6.93 2.88
C ASN A 126 17.45 -6.35 4.29
N GLN A 127 16.45 -6.39 5.18
CA GLN A 127 16.64 -6.00 6.59
C GLN A 127 17.65 -6.92 7.30
N CYS A 128 17.49 -8.25 7.15
CA CYS A 128 18.41 -9.24 7.70
C CYS A 128 19.84 -9.04 7.21
N GLU A 129 20.01 -8.85 5.89
CA GLU A 129 21.32 -8.56 5.28
C GLU A 129 21.93 -7.28 5.86
N GLY A 130 21.15 -6.20 5.95
CA GLY A 130 21.60 -4.93 6.53
C GLY A 130 22.09 -5.08 7.97
N ILE A 131 21.40 -5.87 8.80
CA ILE A 131 21.81 -6.16 10.17
C ILE A 131 23.11 -6.97 10.20
N LEU A 132 23.22 -8.03 9.39
CA LEU A 132 24.38 -8.92 9.37
C LEU A 132 25.62 -8.25 8.81
N LYS A 133 25.47 -7.38 7.81
CA LYS A 133 26.55 -6.64 7.13
C LYS A 133 27.45 -5.89 8.10
N ASN A 134 26.90 -5.32 9.15
CA ASN A 134 27.65 -4.57 10.18
C ASN A 134 28.70 -5.43 10.91
N SER A 135 28.60 -6.73 10.84
CA SER A 135 29.48 -7.69 11.52
C SER A 135 30.16 -8.68 10.57
N ASP A 136 30.02 -8.52 9.23
CA ASP A 136 30.63 -9.44 8.26
C ASP A 136 32.17 -9.41 8.30
N TRP A 137 32.75 -8.23 8.55
CA TRP A 137 34.20 -8.10 8.73
C TRP A 137 34.77 -9.02 9.82
N ARG A 138 33.96 -9.38 10.87
CA ARG A 138 34.36 -10.28 11.93
C ARG A 138 34.48 -11.72 11.43
N VAL A 139 33.62 -12.10 10.47
CA VAL A 139 33.69 -13.41 9.82
C VAL A 139 34.93 -13.50 8.95
N VAL A 140 35.18 -12.45 8.14
CA VAL A 140 36.38 -12.37 7.29
C VAL A 140 37.62 -12.42 8.13
N LYS A 141 37.73 -11.60 9.19
CA LYS A 141 38.87 -11.62 10.12
C LYS A 141 39.13 -13.02 10.70
N ALA A 142 38.07 -13.67 11.21
CA ALA A 142 38.22 -15.03 11.78
C ALA A 142 38.72 -16.03 10.74
N THR A 143 38.32 -15.88 9.48
CA THR A 143 38.80 -16.75 8.39
C THR A 143 40.27 -16.47 8.03
N GLU A 144 40.69 -15.21 7.99
CA GLU A 144 42.03 -14.76 7.61
C GLU A 144 43.07 -15.09 8.71
N THR A 145 42.70 -14.87 9.98
CA THR A 145 43.65 -15.07 11.10
C THR A 145 43.64 -16.49 11.65
N GLY A 146 42.62 -17.29 11.36
CA GLY A 146 42.40 -18.60 11.99
C GLY A 146 41.86 -18.52 13.42
N ASP A 147 41.61 -17.29 13.94
CA ASP A 147 41.06 -17.11 15.27
C ASP A 147 39.54 -17.38 15.26
N ALA A 148 39.04 -17.95 16.35
CA ALA A 148 37.59 -18.13 16.48
C ALA A 148 36.86 -16.77 16.58
N MET A 149 35.77 -16.63 15.83
CA MET A 149 34.87 -15.49 16.02
C MET A 149 34.31 -15.48 17.44
N ASP A 150 34.23 -14.29 18.05
CA ASP A 150 33.61 -14.09 19.36
C ASP A 150 32.24 -14.78 19.45
N SER A 151 32.01 -15.53 20.53
CA SER A 151 30.82 -16.38 20.70
C SER A 151 29.53 -15.57 20.77
N GLY A 152 29.56 -14.37 21.37
CA GLY A 152 28.40 -13.48 21.46
C GLY A 152 27.97 -12.99 20.07
N TRP A 153 28.93 -12.62 19.20
CA TRP A 153 28.63 -12.26 17.83
C TRP A 153 28.14 -13.44 17.00
N LYS A 154 28.73 -14.63 17.19
CA LYS A 154 28.28 -15.85 16.50
C LYS A 154 26.82 -16.18 16.85
N THR A 155 26.48 -16.14 18.14
CA THR A 155 25.12 -16.38 18.64
C THR A 155 24.13 -15.33 18.11
N TYR A 156 24.48 -14.05 18.20
CA TYR A 156 23.66 -12.97 17.69
C TYR A 156 23.35 -13.13 16.19
N ARG A 157 24.38 -13.39 15.37
CA ARG A 157 24.17 -13.59 13.93
C ARG A 157 23.30 -14.81 13.62
N ALA A 158 23.44 -15.87 14.42
CA ALA A 158 22.55 -17.03 14.29
C ALA A 158 21.11 -16.70 14.64
N SER A 159 20.86 -15.93 15.72
CA SER A 159 19.50 -15.51 16.11
C SER A 159 18.85 -14.60 15.06
N VAL A 160 19.61 -13.69 14.44
CA VAL A 160 19.11 -12.83 13.33
C VAL A 160 18.66 -13.71 12.14
N ARG A 161 19.46 -14.71 11.72
CA ARG A 161 19.08 -15.62 10.63
C ARG A 161 17.86 -16.48 10.98
N THR A 162 17.81 -17.01 12.21
CA THR A 162 16.66 -17.78 12.69
C THR A 162 15.40 -16.95 12.67
N LYS A 163 15.48 -15.69 13.13
CA LYS A 163 14.33 -14.77 13.10
C LYS A 163 13.90 -14.46 11.66
N CYS A 164 14.84 -14.20 10.75
CA CYS A 164 14.57 -13.99 9.33
C CYS A 164 13.79 -15.17 8.73
N ASN A 165 14.27 -16.39 8.94
CA ASN A 165 13.59 -17.59 8.44
C ASN A 165 12.19 -17.76 9.04
N SER A 166 12.02 -17.48 10.34
CA SER A 166 10.72 -17.53 11.02
C SER A 166 9.75 -16.52 10.40
N MET A 167 10.19 -15.27 10.16
CA MET A 167 9.36 -14.25 9.51
C MET A 167 8.94 -14.66 8.10
N GLN A 168 9.85 -15.22 7.30
CA GLN A 168 9.53 -15.71 5.96
C GLN A 168 8.51 -16.85 6.00
N THR A 169 8.65 -17.78 6.94
CA THR A 169 7.68 -18.87 7.13
C THR A 169 6.29 -18.34 7.49
N GLN A 170 6.20 -17.32 8.36
CA GLN A 170 4.92 -16.68 8.68
C GLN A 170 4.29 -16.04 7.45
N ILE A 171 5.08 -15.35 6.61
CA ILE A 171 4.61 -14.75 5.34
C ILE A 171 4.11 -15.84 4.39
N ASP A 172 4.85 -16.95 4.26
CA ASP A 172 4.46 -18.06 3.39
C ASP A 172 3.16 -18.73 3.84
N ASN A 173 2.91 -18.80 5.15
CA ASN A 173 1.71 -19.39 5.74
C ASN A 173 0.47 -18.49 5.68
N ALA A 174 0.60 -17.22 5.34
CA ALA A 174 -0.57 -16.33 5.19
C ALA A 174 -1.49 -16.88 4.07
N SER A 175 -2.79 -17.06 4.37
CA SER A 175 -3.77 -17.64 3.45
C SER A 175 -4.23 -16.65 2.37
N ASP A 176 -4.28 -15.38 2.71
CA ASP A 176 -4.84 -14.30 1.90
C ASP A 176 -4.17 -12.96 2.24
N VAL A 177 -4.62 -11.89 1.59
CA VAL A 177 -4.07 -10.54 1.76
C VAL A 177 -4.30 -10.01 3.17
N ASP A 178 -5.48 -10.27 3.77
CA ASP A 178 -5.78 -9.77 5.11
C ASP A 178 -4.92 -10.47 6.16
N ALA A 179 -4.74 -11.79 6.05
CA ALA A 179 -3.84 -12.56 6.91
C ALA A 179 -2.37 -12.10 6.76
N LEU A 180 -1.95 -11.79 5.52
CA LEU A 180 -0.60 -11.27 5.28
C LEU A 180 -0.43 -9.87 5.87
N ALA A 181 -1.39 -8.97 5.65
CA ALA A 181 -1.37 -7.61 6.18
C ALA A 181 -1.32 -7.60 7.70
N ALA A 182 -2.10 -8.48 8.36
CA ALA A 182 -2.16 -8.59 9.82
C ALA A 182 -0.78 -8.85 10.45
N LEU A 183 0.14 -9.55 9.77
CA LEU A 183 1.50 -9.78 10.26
C LEU A 183 2.31 -8.49 10.46
N PHE A 184 1.96 -7.43 9.74
CA PHE A 184 2.69 -6.15 9.73
C PHE A 184 2.04 -5.05 10.57
N ILE A 185 0.83 -5.29 11.12
CA ILE A 185 0.13 -4.30 11.93
C ILE A 185 0.75 -4.22 13.33
N TYR A 186 1.23 -3.03 13.67
CA TYR A 186 1.73 -2.73 15.02
C TYR A 186 0.58 -2.45 15.99
N THR A 187 0.58 -3.13 17.12
CA THR A 187 -0.43 -2.98 18.16
C THR A 187 0.23 -2.61 19.49
N LYS A 188 -0.30 -1.58 20.14
CA LYS A 188 0.13 -1.20 21.49
C LYS A 188 -0.39 -2.21 22.50
N GLN A 189 0.51 -2.76 23.30
CA GLN A 189 0.21 -3.70 24.37
C GLN A 189 -0.16 -2.99 25.67
N GLY A 190 -0.70 -3.73 26.63
CA GLY A 190 -1.10 -3.18 27.94
C GLY A 190 0.07 -2.66 28.79
N ASP A 191 1.28 -3.13 28.57
CA ASP A 191 2.53 -2.67 29.20
C ASP A 191 3.14 -1.43 28.52
N GLY A 192 2.51 -0.93 27.45
CA GLY A 192 2.96 0.21 26.67
C GLY A 192 3.91 -0.14 25.51
N SER A 193 4.38 -1.38 25.41
CA SER A 193 5.19 -1.83 24.28
C SER A 193 4.38 -1.83 22.98
N ILE A 194 5.07 -1.74 21.85
CA ILE A 194 4.45 -1.81 20.52
C ILE A 194 5.00 -3.05 19.83
N THR A 195 4.12 -3.97 19.45
CA THR A 195 4.49 -5.22 18.82
C THR A 195 3.65 -5.49 17.57
N ARG A 196 4.15 -6.34 16.70
CA ARG A 196 3.39 -6.91 15.56
C ARG A 196 3.51 -8.44 15.55
N PRO A 197 2.56 -9.18 14.95
CA PRO A 197 2.61 -10.65 14.90
C PRO A 197 3.88 -11.20 14.25
N LEU A 198 4.40 -10.55 13.21
CA LEU A 198 5.66 -10.94 12.56
C LEU A 198 6.85 -10.87 13.53
N GLY A 199 6.78 -9.99 14.54
CA GLY A 199 7.83 -9.72 15.53
C GLY A 199 8.96 -8.88 14.96
N GLU A 200 10.04 -8.69 15.77
CA GLU A 200 11.19 -7.86 15.42
C GLU A 200 12.47 -8.70 15.40
N PHE A 201 13.49 -8.20 14.68
CA PHE A 201 14.83 -8.76 14.76
C PHE A 201 15.42 -8.56 16.17
N PRO A 202 16.26 -9.51 16.65
CA PRO A 202 16.91 -9.34 17.94
C PRO A 202 17.90 -8.19 17.91
N GLU A 203 18.05 -7.51 19.02
CA GLU A 203 19.10 -6.51 19.24
C GLU A 203 20.38 -7.20 19.75
N LYS A 204 21.54 -6.59 19.48
CA LYS A 204 22.80 -7.04 20.03
C LYS A 204 22.99 -6.41 21.42
N GLU A 205 22.93 -7.23 22.44
CA GLU A 205 23.32 -6.86 23.80
C GLU A 205 24.84 -6.67 23.94
#